data_927d5c2e98abecfb5471930abc010cfe
#
_entry.id   927d5c2e98abecfb5471930abc010cfe
#
_cell.length_a   1.000
_cell.length_b   1.000
_cell.length_c   1.000
_cell.angle_alpha   90.00
_cell.angle_beta   90.00
_cell.angle_gamma   90.00
#
_symmetry.space_group_name_H-M   'P 1'
#
loop_
_entity.id
_entity.type
_entity.pdbx_description
1 polymer ?
#
loop_
_entity_poly.entity_id
_entity_poly.type
_entity_poly.pdbx_seq_one_letter_code
_entity_poly.pdbx_strand_id
1 'polypeptide(L)'
;GKYYVKEKETADGYVLDGEIREVDLTYRDQNTPVVTYDEDWQNNRQKAKVTVVKKEKNTDRVLEGGVFALYTKNDILNAEGEVILKADTMIEQKATDQDGRIVFTADLPINGNYYVKEVQAPAGFVTTEEIKEFDFAYAGEEVAEVSFEFTYEDEPTTFEITKSDITTGEELPGAKLKVSDSEGNVVDEWTSGSTPHIIKELEVGKKYTLTETIPADGYATAESITFVVENTADIQKVEMQDDTTKILISKVDMTDGSSEVKGAKLYILNENQEVMESWTSGDQHHYVEKLPIGTYTLLEETAPKGYIVANKVTFEIKDTGDIQGTKMEDEQAMGKVILNKTDKDTKKPMKGVEFALCDSKGKVLETLVTDSAGHAESKNYP
;
A
#
# COMPACT_ATOMS: atom_id res chain seq x y z
N GLY A 1 -26.61 23.46 79.53
CA GLY A 1 -25.27 23.96 79.16
C GLY A 1 -24.89 23.61 77.71
N LYS A 2 -23.85 24.26 77.21
CA LYS A 2 -23.26 23.98 75.90
C LYS A 2 -22.21 22.92 76.01
N TYR A 3 -22.27 21.94 75.11
CA TYR A 3 -21.34 20.82 75.02
C TYR A 3 -20.90 20.69 73.56
N TYR A 4 -19.82 19.92 73.32
CA TYR A 4 -19.30 19.64 71.99
C TYR A 4 -19.17 18.14 71.81
N VAL A 5 -19.71 17.65 70.68
CA VAL A 5 -19.62 16.24 70.30
C VAL A 5 -18.76 16.17 69.04
N LYS A 6 -17.83 15.21 69.01
CA LYS A 6 -17.05 14.87 67.83
C LYS A 6 -16.95 13.34 67.72
N GLU A 7 -16.85 12.87 66.52
CA GLU A 7 -16.50 11.48 66.27
C GLU A 7 -15.06 11.22 66.71
N LYS A 8 -14.78 10.15 67.40
CA LYS A 8 -13.43 9.79 67.87
C LYS A 8 -12.84 8.68 67.05
N GLU A 9 -13.64 7.77 66.54
CA GLU A 9 -13.25 6.60 65.78
C GLU A 9 -14.43 6.19 64.90
N THR A 10 -14.17 5.73 63.66
CA THR A 10 -15.23 5.27 62.74
C THR A 10 -15.09 3.74 62.49
N ALA A 11 -16.07 3.13 61.85
CA ALA A 11 -16.03 1.76 61.40
C ALA A 11 -15.06 1.58 60.24
N ASP A 12 -14.44 0.41 60.10
CA ASP A 12 -13.59 0.05 58.95
C ASP A 12 -14.31 0.27 57.64
N GLY A 13 -13.67 0.90 56.70
CA GLY A 13 -14.20 1.26 55.39
C GLY A 13 -14.82 2.65 55.32
N TYR A 14 -14.88 3.37 56.40
CA TYR A 14 -15.41 4.72 56.45
C TYR A 14 -14.31 5.74 56.80
N VAL A 15 -14.58 6.99 56.45
CA VAL A 15 -13.71 8.15 56.77
C VAL A 15 -14.27 8.83 58.00
N LEU A 16 -13.36 9.16 58.95
CA LEU A 16 -13.71 9.85 60.18
C LEU A 16 -14.32 11.23 59.86
N ASP A 17 -15.49 11.55 60.45
CA ASP A 17 -16.06 12.89 60.36
C ASP A 17 -15.30 13.78 61.39
N GLY A 18 -14.46 14.65 60.86
CA GLY A 18 -13.70 15.63 61.70
C GLY A 18 -14.53 16.79 62.23
N GLU A 19 -15.82 16.84 61.95
CA GLU A 19 -16.68 17.95 62.40
C GLU A 19 -16.91 17.90 63.89
N ILE A 20 -16.88 19.10 64.53
CA ILE A 20 -17.21 19.26 65.93
C ILE A 20 -18.56 19.99 65.98
N ARG A 21 -19.57 19.35 66.55
CA ARG A 21 -20.95 19.90 66.65
C ARG A 21 -21.25 20.40 68.07
N GLU A 22 -21.77 21.62 68.15
CA GLU A 22 -22.25 22.21 69.42
C GLU A 22 -23.61 21.69 69.76
N VAL A 23 -23.75 21.18 70.97
CA VAL A 23 -25.01 20.65 71.54
C VAL A 23 -25.45 21.54 72.71
N ASP A 24 -26.66 22.11 72.64
CA ASP A 24 -27.20 22.92 73.73
C ASP A 24 -28.23 22.12 74.56
N LEU A 25 -27.78 21.69 75.76
CA LEU A 25 -28.60 21.02 76.76
C LEU A 25 -29.02 21.99 77.87
N THR A 26 -29.42 23.21 77.53
CA THR A 26 -29.89 24.21 78.50
C THR A 26 -31.24 23.85 79.06
N TYR A 27 -31.38 23.99 80.40
CA TYR A 27 -32.66 23.77 81.06
C TYR A 27 -33.82 24.50 80.37
N ARG A 28 -34.91 23.78 80.14
CA ARG A 28 -36.13 24.33 79.43
C ARG A 28 -37.19 24.81 80.42
N ASP A 29 -37.74 23.95 81.28
CA ASP A 29 -38.79 24.23 82.24
C ASP A 29 -38.91 23.13 83.32
N GLN A 30 -39.79 23.36 84.33
CA GLN A 30 -40.01 22.44 85.46
C GLN A 30 -40.62 21.09 85.10
N ASN A 31 -41.21 20.96 83.92
CA ASN A 31 -41.88 19.71 83.45
C ASN A 31 -41.00 18.93 82.50
N THR A 32 -39.80 19.41 82.13
CA THR A 32 -38.84 18.73 81.22
C THR A 32 -37.67 18.16 82.04
N PRO A 33 -37.78 16.92 82.52
CA PRO A 33 -36.79 16.39 83.43
C PRO A 33 -35.46 15.99 82.70
N VAL A 34 -35.53 15.78 81.38
CA VAL A 34 -34.39 15.45 80.53
C VAL A 34 -34.49 16.26 79.23
N VAL A 35 -33.43 17.01 78.87
CA VAL A 35 -33.24 17.64 77.58
C VAL A 35 -32.48 16.68 76.74
N THR A 36 -33.08 16.20 75.62
CA THR A 36 -32.43 15.35 74.63
C THR A 36 -31.96 16.15 73.44
N TYR A 37 -30.84 15.79 72.90
CA TYR A 37 -30.34 16.19 71.63
C TYR A 37 -30.28 14.94 70.76
N ASP A 38 -30.88 14.98 69.58
CA ASP A 38 -30.96 13.88 68.65
C ASP A 38 -30.51 14.40 67.29
N GLU A 39 -29.53 13.77 66.67
CA GLU A 39 -28.98 14.16 65.39
C GLU A 39 -28.36 12.95 64.67
N ASP A 40 -28.62 12.84 63.38
CA ASP A 40 -28.04 11.80 62.53
C ASP A 40 -26.63 12.20 62.12
N TRP A 41 -25.68 11.25 62.27
CA TRP A 41 -24.31 11.37 61.83
C TRP A 41 -24.08 10.40 60.67
N GLN A 42 -23.39 10.88 59.59
CA GLN A 42 -23.14 10.10 58.38
C GLN A 42 -21.65 10.17 58.02
N ASN A 43 -21.05 9.03 57.82
CA ASN A 43 -19.68 8.93 57.35
C ASN A 43 -19.59 8.58 55.87
N ASN A 44 -18.66 9.18 55.15
CA ASN A 44 -18.36 8.81 53.80
C ASN A 44 -17.57 7.50 53.80
N ARG A 45 -17.85 6.59 52.83
CA ARG A 45 -17.02 5.45 52.60
C ARG A 45 -15.68 5.89 51.99
N GLN A 46 -14.57 5.17 52.31
CA GLN A 46 -13.32 5.30 51.63
C GLN A 46 -13.49 4.86 50.17
N LYS A 47 -12.92 5.62 49.24
CA LYS A 47 -13.06 5.37 47.79
C LYS A 47 -11.73 5.00 47.17
N ALA A 48 -11.78 4.18 46.11
CA ALA A 48 -10.67 3.96 45.21
C ALA A 48 -10.75 4.93 44.03
N LYS A 49 -9.63 5.51 43.65
CA LYS A 49 -9.45 6.27 42.42
C LYS A 49 -8.51 5.50 41.50
N VAL A 50 -9.08 4.89 40.46
CA VAL A 50 -8.32 4.10 39.51
C VAL A 50 -8.11 4.90 38.22
N THR A 51 -6.86 5.18 37.92
CA THR A 51 -6.44 5.96 36.76
C THR A 51 -5.63 5.09 35.79
N VAL A 52 -5.93 5.19 34.51
CA VAL A 52 -5.10 4.61 33.43
C VAL A 52 -4.47 5.74 32.62
N VAL A 53 -3.21 5.58 32.27
CA VAL A 53 -2.49 6.42 31.30
C VAL A 53 -2.06 5.53 30.14
N LYS A 54 -2.47 5.90 28.92
CA LYS A 54 -2.14 5.18 27.70
C LYS A 54 -1.10 5.94 26.89
N LYS A 55 -0.03 5.25 26.48
CA LYS A 55 1.07 5.82 25.70
C LYS A 55 1.48 4.92 24.55
N GLU A 56 2.14 5.53 23.56
CA GLU A 56 2.91 4.81 22.56
C GLU A 56 4.21 4.29 23.18
N LYS A 57 4.53 3.03 22.93
CA LYS A 57 5.71 2.36 23.48
C LYS A 57 7.01 3.07 23.10
N ASN A 58 7.89 3.23 24.09
CA ASN A 58 9.17 3.91 23.97
C ASN A 58 9.09 5.39 23.57
N THR A 59 7.94 6.04 23.75
CA THR A 59 7.78 7.49 23.51
C THR A 59 7.00 8.14 24.66
N ASP A 60 6.91 9.48 24.64
CA ASP A 60 6.05 10.24 25.56
C ASP A 60 4.67 10.56 24.95
N ARG A 61 4.39 10.09 23.74
CA ARG A 61 3.12 10.31 23.06
C ARG A 61 1.99 9.60 23.80
N VAL A 62 1.02 10.37 24.27
CA VAL A 62 -0.22 9.83 24.85
C VAL A 62 -1.19 9.43 23.75
N LEU A 63 -2.05 8.43 24.00
CA LEU A 63 -2.93 7.86 23.01
C LEU A 63 -4.40 7.97 23.45
N GLU A 64 -5.19 8.70 22.64
CA GLU A 64 -6.65 8.81 22.77
C GLU A 64 -7.36 7.59 22.18
N GLY A 65 -8.51 7.22 22.73
CA GLY A 65 -9.42 6.21 22.15
C GLY A 65 -9.13 4.76 22.54
N GLY A 66 -8.08 4.49 23.32
CA GLY A 66 -7.85 3.17 23.90
C GLY A 66 -8.94 2.81 24.90
N VAL A 67 -9.60 1.67 24.75
CA VAL A 67 -10.73 1.26 25.61
C VAL A 67 -10.22 0.29 26.66
N PHE A 68 -10.45 0.64 27.92
CA PHE A 68 -10.11 -0.17 29.10
C PHE A 68 -11.31 -0.55 29.89
N ALA A 69 -11.25 -1.74 30.48
CA ALA A 69 -12.29 -2.20 31.41
C ALA A 69 -11.70 -2.62 32.75
N LEU A 70 -12.44 -2.27 33.81
CA LEU A 70 -12.15 -2.61 35.20
C LEU A 70 -13.01 -3.82 35.57
N TYR A 71 -12.38 -4.82 36.19
CA TYR A 71 -13.01 -6.08 36.57
C TYR A 71 -12.77 -6.44 38.03
N THR A 72 -13.67 -7.27 38.60
CA THR A 72 -13.37 -8.03 39.82
C THR A 72 -12.38 -9.16 39.49
N LYS A 73 -11.36 -9.35 40.31
CA LYS A 73 -10.45 -10.50 40.18
C LYS A 73 -10.98 -11.76 40.88
N ASN A 74 -11.62 -11.56 42.06
CA ASN A 74 -12.21 -12.61 42.87
C ASN A 74 -13.68 -12.31 43.17
N ASP A 75 -14.41 -13.26 43.69
CA ASP A 75 -15.77 -13.02 44.21
C ASP A 75 -15.74 -11.97 45.32
N ILE A 76 -16.61 -10.97 45.22
CA ILE A 76 -16.82 -9.96 46.25
C ILE A 76 -18.00 -10.43 47.14
N LEU A 77 -17.77 -10.50 48.42
CA LEU A 77 -18.74 -10.97 49.38
C LEU A 77 -19.31 -9.79 50.20
N ASN A 78 -20.59 -9.95 50.64
CA ASN A 78 -21.17 -9.06 51.66
C ASN A 78 -20.70 -9.50 53.07
N ALA A 79 -21.16 -8.82 54.11
CA ALA A 79 -20.85 -9.12 55.53
C ALA A 79 -21.32 -10.50 55.96
N GLU A 80 -22.38 -11.04 55.33
CA GLU A 80 -22.94 -12.35 55.56
C GLU A 80 -22.24 -13.49 54.82
N GLY A 81 -21.24 -13.15 53.97
CA GLY A 81 -20.46 -14.11 53.18
C GLY A 81 -21.15 -14.52 51.87
N GLU A 82 -22.19 -13.81 51.42
CA GLU A 82 -22.85 -14.04 50.15
C GLU A 82 -22.11 -13.31 49.03
N VAL A 83 -22.02 -13.96 47.86
CA VAL A 83 -21.39 -13.35 46.65
C VAL A 83 -22.29 -12.25 46.10
N ILE A 84 -21.81 -10.99 46.11
CA ILE A 84 -22.49 -9.84 45.52
C ILE A 84 -21.99 -9.52 44.11
N LEU A 85 -20.70 -9.80 43.80
CA LEU A 85 -20.11 -9.75 42.46
C LEU A 85 -19.22 -10.99 42.30
N LYS A 86 -19.37 -11.70 41.19
CA LYS A 86 -18.51 -12.84 40.85
C LYS A 86 -17.17 -12.35 40.32
N ALA A 87 -16.17 -13.22 40.44
CA ALA A 87 -14.89 -13.04 39.73
C ALA A 87 -15.10 -12.78 38.23
N ASP A 88 -14.19 -12.02 37.63
CA ASP A 88 -14.21 -11.63 36.22
C ASP A 88 -15.46 -10.85 35.76
N THR A 89 -16.18 -10.24 36.71
CA THR A 89 -17.29 -9.34 36.38
C THR A 89 -16.74 -7.98 35.95
N MET A 90 -17.10 -7.54 34.74
CA MET A 90 -16.80 -6.18 34.28
C MET A 90 -17.62 -5.17 35.09
N ILE A 91 -16.94 -4.23 35.74
CA ILE A 91 -17.54 -3.18 36.58
C ILE A 91 -17.79 -1.92 35.76
N GLU A 92 -16.79 -1.48 35.01
CA GLU A 92 -16.85 -0.23 34.23
C GLU A 92 -15.92 -0.34 33.02
N GLN A 93 -16.31 0.32 31.92
CA GLN A 93 -15.52 0.41 30.71
C GLN A 93 -15.48 1.87 30.22
N LYS A 94 -14.30 2.36 29.86
CA LYS A 94 -14.09 3.71 29.34
C LYS A 94 -13.00 3.76 28.28
N ALA A 95 -13.05 4.82 27.45
CA ALA A 95 -12.00 5.15 26.50
C ALA A 95 -11.09 6.26 27.06
N THR A 96 -9.81 6.22 26.68
CA THR A 96 -8.86 7.30 26.99
C THR A 96 -9.24 8.59 26.28
N ASP A 97 -9.09 9.70 26.99
CA ASP A 97 -9.29 11.06 26.49
C ASP A 97 -8.08 11.58 25.69
N GLN A 98 -8.11 12.87 25.31
CA GLN A 98 -7.03 13.56 24.59
C GLN A 98 -5.69 13.58 25.32
N ASP A 99 -5.71 13.47 26.66
CA ASP A 99 -4.51 13.37 27.49
C ASP A 99 -4.08 11.90 27.70
N GLY A 100 -4.71 10.96 26.98
CA GLY A 100 -4.46 9.53 27.10
C GLY A 100 -4.89 8.96 28.45
N ARG A 101 -5.86 9.58 29.14
CA ARG A 101 -6.22 9.23 30.53
C ARG A 101 -7.63 8.71 30.64
N ILE A 102 -7.81 7.81 31.62
CA ILE A 102 -9.12 7.39 32.14
C ILE A 102 -9.08 7.53 33.66
N VAL A 103 -10.17 8.01 34.23
CA VAL A 103 -10.45 7.85 35.65
C VAL A 103 -11.76 7.06 35.76
N PHE A 104 -11.68 5.85 36.33
CA PHE A 104 -12.86 5.06 36.63
C PHE A 104 -13.64 5.69 37.78
N THR A 105 -14.97 5.67 37.68
CA THR A 105 -15.89 6.34 38.62
C THR A 105 -16.71 5.37 39.47
N ALA A 106 -16.59 4.07 39.22
CA ALA A 106 -17.30 3.04 39.97
C ALA A 106 -16.92 3.08 41.46
N ASP A 107 -17.90 2.97 42.33
CA ASP A 107 -17.70 2.86 43.77
C ASP A 107 -17.35 1.40 44.15
N LEU A 108 -16.06 1.15 44.33
CA LEU A 108 -15.54 -0.19 44.56
C LEU A 108 -15.70 -0.60 46.04
N PRO A 109 -16.17 -1.82 46.34
CA PRO A 109 -16.08 -2.39 47.67
C PRO A 109 -14.64 -2.50 48.16
N ILE A 110 -14.39 -2.12 49.42
CA ILE A 110 -13.09 -2.29 50.09
C ILE A 110 -12.82 -3.78 50.30
N ASN A 111 -11.54 -4.13 50.49
CA ASN A 111 -11.06 -5.52 50.64
C ASN A 111 -11.35 -6.41 49.41
N GLY A 112 -11.65 -5.78 48.26
CA GLY A 112 -11.79 -6.45 46.98
C GLY A 112 -10.47 -6.47 46.20
N ASN A 113 -10.33 -7.49 45.35
CA ASN A 113 -9.25 -7.59 44.39
C ASN A 113 -9.78 -7.29 43.01
N TYR A 114 -9.08 -6.45 42.26
CA TYR A 114 -9.52 -5.94 40.97
C TYR A 114 -8.41 -6.01 39.96
N TYR A 115 -8.77 -5.88 38.68
CA TYR A 115 -7.79 -5.69 37.60
C TYR A 115 -8.34 -4.80 36.51
N VAL A 116 -7.42 -4.15 35.79
CA VAL A 116 -7.69 -3.39 34.58
C VAL A 116 -7.01 -4.06 33.41
N LYS A 117 -7.69 -4.14 32.28
CA LYS A 117 -7.09 -4.56 31.01
C LYS A 117 -7.59 -3.72 29.87
N GLU A 118 -6.80 -3.65 28.81
CA GLU A 118 -7.23 -3.11 27.53
C GLU A 118 -8.18 -4.08 26.84
N VAL A 119 -9.27 -3.57 26.28
CA VAL A 119 -10.25 -4.35 25.50
C VAL A 119 -10.25 -3.96 24.03
N GLN A 120 -9.70 -2.78 23.73
CA GLN A 120 -9.48 -2.30 22.36
C GLN A 120 -8.37 -1.25 22.38
N ALA A 121 -7.36 -1.42 21.51
CA ALA A 121 -6.31 -0.43 21.32
C ALA A 121 -6.85 0.83 20.61
N PRO A 122 -6.16 1.96 20.74
CA PRO A 122 -6.36 3.12 19.86
C PRO A 122 -6.23 2.74 18.38
N ALA A 123 -6.90 3.50 17.49
CA ALA A 123 -6.78 3.28 16.06
C ALA A 123 -5.31 3.31 15.61
N GLY A 124 -4.89 2.30 14.84
CA GLY A 124 -3.53 2.16 14.34
C GLY A 124 -2.53 1.51 15.30
N PHE A 125 -2.98 1.05 16.46
CA PHE A 125 -2.15 0.41 17.48
C PHE A 125 -2.57 -1.04 17.73
N VAL A 126 -1.63 -1.80 18.30
CA VAL A 126 -1.81 -3.22 18.63
C VAL A 126 -2.30 -3.34 20.06
N THR A 127 -3.42 -4.06 20.27
CA THR A 127 -3.99 -4.28 21.60
C THR A 127 -3.02 -5.08 22.48
N THR A 128 -2.75 -4.59 23.68
CA THR A 128 -1.94 -5.31 24.66
C THR A 128 -2.79 -6.32 25.45
N GLU A 129 -2.21 -7.50 25.72
CA GLU A 129 -2.80 -8.50 26.61
C GLU A 129 -2.41 -8.27 28.09
N GLU A 130 -1.73 -7.16 28.39
CA GLU A 130 -1.27 -6.85 29.75
C GLU A 130 -2.45 -6.61 30.71
N ILE A 131 -2.37 -7.20 31.90
CA ILE A 131 -3.34 -7.02 32.98
C ILE A 131 -2.63 -6.35 34.16
N LYS A 132 -3.21 -5.27 34.69
CA LYS A 132 -2.74 -4.59 35.92
C LYS A 132 -3.71 -4.88 37.04
N GLU A 133 -3.22 -5.58 38.08
CA GLU A 133 -3.99 -5.98 39.24
C GLU A 133 -3.75 -5.03 40.42
N PHE A 134 -4.78 -4.87 41.29
CA PHE A 134 -4.65 -4.13 42.53
C PHE A 134 -5.63 -4.64 43.59
N ASP A 135 -5.25 -4.44 44.86
CA ASP A 135 -6.04 -4.78 46.01
C ASP A 135 -6.49 -3.47 46.68
N PHE A 136 -7.81 -3.26 46.79
CA PHE A 136 -8.35 -2.10 47.49
C PHE A 136 -8.61 -2.46 48.96
N ALA A 137 -7.56 -2.34 49.79
CA ALA A 137 -7.64 -2.52 51.21
C ALA A 137 -7.95 -1.21 51.95
N TYR A 138 -8.59 -1.32 53.11
CA TYR A 138 -8.81 -0.16 54.00
C TYR A 138 -7.47 0.47 54.41
N ALA A 139 -7.32 1.77 54.17
CA ALA A 139 -6.08 2.52 54.40
C ALA A 139 -6.07 3.37 55.67
N GLY A 140 -7.09 3.22 56.55
CA GLY A 140 -7.26 3.99 57.79
C GLY A 140 -8.32 5.11 57.65
N GLU A 141 -8.82 5.55 58.79
CA GLU A 141 -10.01 6.43 58.88
C GLU A 141 -9.75 7.89 58.42
N GLU A 142 -8.50 8.28 58.28
CA GLU A 142 -8.14 9.64 57.79
C GLU A 142 -7.93 9.70 56.28
N VAL A 143 -7.98 8.56 55.58
CA VAL A 143 -7.76 8.46 54.12
C VAL A 143 -9.10 8.41 53.40
N ALA A 144 -9.48 9.49 52.73
CA ALA A 144 -10.75 9.52 51.97
C ALA A 144 -10.65 8.79 50.62
N GLU A 145 -9.50 8.81 49.96
CA GLU A 145 -9.30 8.22 48.64
C GLU A 145 -7.95 7.50 48.54
N VAL A 146 -7.99 6.25 48.08
CA VAL A 146 -6.80 5.45 47.72
C VAL A 146 -6.63 5.48 46.21
N SER A 147 -5.48 6.02 45.76
CA SER A 147 -5.20 6.17 44.34
C SER A 147 -4.40 5.00 43.78
N PHE A 148 -4.83 4.49 42.62
CA PHE A 148 -4.13 3.51 41.80
C PHE A 148 -3.90 4.11 40.42
N GLU A 149 -2.66 4.14 39.93
CA GLU A 149 -2.34 4.66 38.60
C GLU A 149 -1.57 3.63 37.81
N PHE A 150 -2.03 3.30 36.59
CA PHE A 150 -1.47 2.30 35.70
C PHE A 150 -1.12 2.93 34.35
N THR A 151 0.09 2.66 33.87
CA THR A 151 0.51 3.04 32.53
C THR A 151 0.47 1.79 31.64
N TYR A 152 -0.16 1.92 30.47
CA TYR A 152 -0.16 0.93 29.39
C TYR A 152 0.50 1.51 28.16
N GLU A 153 1.27 0.69 27.45
CA GLU A 153 1.99 1.10 26.25
C GLU A 153 1.64 0.19 25.08
N ASP A 154 1.31 0.78 23.90
CA ASP A 154 1.08 0.05 22.68
C ASP A 154 2.12 0.36 21.62
N GLU A 155 2.36 -0.61 20.76
CA GLU A 155 3.14 -0.45 19.53
C GLU A 155 2.23 -0.13 18.36
N PRO A 156 2.62 0.79 17.44
CA PRO A 156 1.87 1.03 16.22
C PRO A 156 1.94 -0.20 15.31
N THR A 157 0.87 -0.48 14.58
CA THR A 157 0.95 -1.40 13.43
C THR A 157 1.98 -0.90 12.43
N THR A 158 2.75 -1.79 11.83
CA THR A 158 3.81 -1.43 10.89
C THR A 158 3.77 -2.32 9.67
N PHE A 159 3.75 -1.71 8.48
CA PHE A 159 3.83 -2.38 7.19
C PHE A 159 5.12 -2.00 6.46
N GLU A 160 5.73 -3.00 5.84
CA GLU A 160 6.82 -2.86 4.88
C GLU A 160 6.26 -3.18 3.49
N ILE A 161 6.25 -2.18 2.62
CA ILE A 161 5.76 -2.30 1.23
C ILE A 161 6.96 -2.35 0.30
N THR A 162 7.15 -3.49 -0.36
CA THR A 162 8.19 -3.72 -1.36
C THR A 162 7.61 -3.55 -2.75
N LYS A 163 8.30 -2.78 -3.61
CA LYS A 163 8.03 -2.67 -5.04
C LYS A 163 9.24 -3.22 -5.80
N SER A 164 9.10 -4.37 -6.46
CA SER A 164 10.23 -5.09 -7.04
C SER A 164 10.02 -5.51 -8.49
N ASP A 165 11.14 -5.73 -9.20
CA ASP A 165 11.18 -6.37 -10.52
C ASP A 165 10.93 -7.88 -10.35
N ILE A 166 9.92 -8.43 -11.04
CA ILE A 166 9.52 -9.84 -10.92
C ILE A 166 10.63 -10.83 -11.28
N THR A 167 11.58 -10.42 -12.15
CA THR A 167 12.65 -11.27 -12.64
C THR A 167 13.84 -11.29 -11.70
N THR A 168 14.23 -10.12 -11.16
CA THR A 168 15.43 -9.97 -10.32
C THR A 168 15.12 -10.00 -8.83
N GLY A 169 13.90 -9.64 -8.43
CA GLY A 169 13.50 -9.44 -7.04
C GLY A 169 14.10 -8.18 -6.39
N GLU A 170 14.79 -7.33 -7.17
CA GLU A 170 15.37 -6.08 -6.66
C GLU A 170 14.29 -5.00 -6.56
N GLU A 171 14.45 -4.11 -5.58
CA GLU A 171 13.59 -2.92 -5.44
C GLU A 171 13.59 -2.10 -6.73
N LEU A 172 12.38 -1.67 -7.14
CA LEU A 172 12.13 -0.97 -8.38
C LEU A 172 11.77 0.50 -8.12
N PRO A 173 12.72 1.45 -8.29
CA PRO A 173 12.46 2.87 -8.11
C PRO A 173 11.63 3.47 -9.26
N GLY A 174 10.83 4.48 -8.96
CA GLY A 174 10.17 5.33 -9.96
C GLY A 174 8.68 5.05 -10.17
N ALA A 175 8.13 3.97 -9.63
CA ALA A 175 6.70 3.70 -9.66
C ALA A 175 5.94 4.59 -8.68
N LYS A 176 4.76 5.09 -9.05
CA LYS A 176 3.87 5.83 -8.15
C LYS A 176 2.83 4.90 -7.57
N LEU A 177 2.81 4.84 -6.25
CA LEU A 177 1.99 3.93 -5.46
C LEU A 177 1.10 4.71 -4.50
N LYS A 178 -0.07 4.16 -4.20
CA LYS A 178 -0.94 4.65 -3.13
C LYS A 178 -1.57 3.51 -2.37
N VAL A 179 -1.85 3.75 -1.09
CA VAL A 179 -2.69 2.89 -0.25
C VAL A 179 -3.98 3.63 0.05
N SER A 180 -5.10 2.95 -0.16
CA SER A 180 -6.44 3.48 0.12
C SER A 180 -7.20 2.55 1.07
N ASP A 181 -8.10 3.12 1.88
CA ASP A 181 -9.02 2.38 2.72
C ASP A 181 -10.17 1.75 1.90
N SER A 182 -11.10 1.07 2.57
CA SER A 182 -12.26 0.42 1.94
C SER A 182 -13.29 1.41 1.35
N GLU A 183 -13.23 2.70 1.72
CA GLU A 183 -14.08 3.77 1.20
C GLU A 183 -13.43 4.49 0.01
N GLY A 184 -12.16 4.17 -0.29
CA GLY A 184 -11.38 4.77 -1.37
C GLY A 184 -10.61 6.02 -0.96
N ASN A 185 -10.58 6.38 0.33
CA ASN A 185 -9.77 7.49 0.81
C ASN A 185 -8.29 7.09 0.78
N VAL A 186 -7.45 7.94 0.22
CA VAL A 186 -6.00 7.73 0.19
C VAL A 186 -5.42 7.97 1.58
N VAL A 187 -4.75 6.96 2.13
CA VAL A 187 -4.08 7.04 3.44
C VAL A 187 -2.59 7.28 3.32
N ASP A 188 -1.98 6.85 2.19
CA ASP A 188 -0.58 7.13 1.87
C ASP A 188 -0.36 7.12 0.36
N GLU A 189 0.57 7.94 -0.14
CA GLU A 189 0.96 8.03 -1.55
C GLU A 189 2.45 8.39 -1.65
N TRP A 190 3.21 7.62 -2.46
CA TRP A 190 4.65 7.83 -2.62
C TRP A 190 5.15 7.40 -3.99
N THR A 191 6.41 7.72 -4.27
CA THR A 191 7.18 7.15 -5.39
C THR A 191 8.13 6.11 -4.82
N SER A 192 8.17 4.90 -5.42
CA SER A 192 9.05 3.82 -4.98
C SER A 192 10.53 4.22 -5.09
N GLY A 193 11.32 3.76 -4.15
CA GLY A 193 12.76 3.98 -4.06
C GLY A 193 13.54 2.68 -4.17
N SER A 194 14.80 2.72 -3.72
CA SER A 194 15.70 1.55 -3.65
C SER A 194 15.57 0.76 -2.34
N THR A 195 14.60 1.11 -1.49
CA THR A 195 14.30 0.45 -0.22
C THR A 195 12.80 0.37 -0.03
N PRO A 196 12.29 -0.63 0.73
CA PRO A 196 10.88 -0.73 1.06
C PRO A 196 10.32 0.56 1.68
N HIS A 197 9.06 0.84 1.39
CA HIS A 197 8.31 1.94 2.02
C HIS A 197 7.67 1.45 3.32
N ILE A 198 7.74 2.27 4.39
CA ILE A 198 7.18 1.93 5.69
C ILE A 198 5.94 2.76 5.97
N ILE A 199 4.82 2.07 6.20
CA ILE A 199 3.55 2.68 6.64
C ILE A 199 3.29 2.25 8.07
N LYS A 200 2.90 3.20 8.93
CA LYS A 200 2.53 2.95 10.33
C LYS A 200 1.10 3.39 10.61
N GLU A 201 0.56 2.88 11.72
CA GLU A 201 -0.74 3.27 12.27
C GLU A 201 -1.93 2.98 11.34
N LEU A 202 -1.87 1.90 10.54
CA LEU A 202 -3.06 1.37 9.87
C LEU A 202 -3.94 0.64 10.88
N GLU A 203 -5.26 0.85 10.83
CA GLU A 203 -6.20 0.31 11.82
C GLU A 203 -6.35 -1.21 11.73
N VAL A 204 -6.19 -1.88 12.86
CA VAL A 204 -6.35 -3.35 13.01
C VAL A 204 -7.73 -3.81 12.53
N GLY A 205 -7.76 -4.89 11.74
CA GLY A 205 -8.97 -5.48 11.18
C GLY A 205 -9.54 -4.75 9.96
N LYS A 206 -9.02 -3.58 9.60
CA LYS A 206 -9.41 -2.84 8.40
C LYS A 206 -8.74 -3.41 7.15
N LYS A 207 -9.42 -3.22 6.03
CA LYS A 207 -8.95 -3.62 4.71
C LYS A 207 -8.42 -2.40 3.96
N TYR A 208 -7.24 -2.55 3.36
CA TYR A 208 -6.60 -1.54 2.52
C TYR A 208 -6.24 -2.10 1.16
N THR A 209 -6.09 -1.23 0.17
CA THR A 209 -5.71 -1.60 -1.20
C THR A 209 -4.49 -0.80 -1.61
N LEU A 210 -3.41 -1.51 -1.94
CA LEU A 210 -2.22 -0.97 -2.60
C LEU A 210 -2.47 -0.92 -4.11
N THR A 211 -2.31 0.24 -4.72
CA THR A 211 -2.51 0.46 -6.15
C THR A 211 -1.30 1.17 -6.74
N GLU A 212 -0.80 0.66 -7.84
CA GLU A 212 0.13 1.38 -8.68
C GLU A 212 -0.64 2.31 -9.63
N THR A 213 -0.29 3.58 -9.63
CA THR A 213 -0.96 4.60 -10.47
C THR A 213 -0.14 4.96 -11.70
N ILE A 214 1.19 4.81 -11.63
CA ILE A 214 2.14 4.97 -12.73
C ILE A 214 3.25 3.96 -12.50
N PRO A 215 3.51 3.04 -13.47
CA PRO A 215 4.61 2.10 -13.37
C PRO A 215 5.96 2.80 -13.55
N ALA A 216 7.04 2.14 -13.14
CA ALA A 216 8.37 2.57 -13.45
C ALA A 216 8.65 2.50 -14.97
N ASP A 217 9.55 3.34 -15.48
CA ASP A 217 9.90 3.37 -16.90
C ASP A 217 10.38 1.99 -17.39
N GLY A 218 9.75 1.49 -18.43
CA GLY A 218 10.05 0.18 -19.01
C GLY A 218 9.36 -1.02 -18.35
N TYR A 219 8.40 -0.76 -17.48
CA TYR A 219 7.60 -1.78 -16.81
C TYR A 219 6.11 -1.62 -17.09
N ALA A 220 5.36 -2.68 -16.93
CA ALA A 220 3.90 -2.69 -17.00
C ALA A 220 3.30 -2.50 -15.60
N THR A 221 2.16 -1.83 -15.54
CA THR A 221 1.42 -1.58 -14.30
C THR A 221 1.02 -2.89 -13.62
N ALA A 222 1.33 -3.05 -12.34
CA ALA A 222 0.91 -4.19 -11.54
C ALA A 222 -0.57 -4.15 -11.18
N GLU A 223 -1.17 -5.33 -10.97
CA GLU A 223 -2.51 -5.44 -10.39
C GLU A 223 -2.52 -4.95 -8.94
N SER A 224 -3.63 -4.31 -8.53
CA SER A 224 -3.82 -3.85 -7.16
C SER A 224 -3.88 -5.01 -6.17
N ILE A 225 -3.26 -4.83 -4.99
CA ILE A 225 -3.21 -5.82 -3.91
C ILE A 225 -4.06 -5.34 -2.74
N THR A 226 -4.96 -6.20 -2.27
CA THR A 226 -5.76 -5.92 -1.08
C THR A 226 -5.24 -6.72 0.10
N PHE A 227 -5.06 -6.07 1.26
CA PHE A 227 -4.58 -6.67 2.48
C PHE A 227 -5.41 -6.23 3.70
N VAL A 228 -5.34 -7.01 4.78
CA VAL A 228 -6.01 -6.73 6.07
C VAL A 228 -4.96 -6.55 7.14
N VAL A 229 -5.13 -5.56 8.01
CA VAL A 229 -4.21 -5.30 9.12
C VAL A 229 -4.43 -6.30 10.24
N GLU A 230 -3.41 -7.06 10.59
CA GLU A 230 -3.43 -8.00 11.71
C GLU A 230 -3.07 -7.29 13.03
N ASN A 231 -3.59 -7.82 14.15
CA ASN A 231 -3.26 -7.35 15.49
C ASN A 231 -1.91 -7.92 15.94
N THR A 232 -0.83 -7.39 15.40
CA THR A 232 0.55 -7.81 15.72
C THR A 232 1.52 -6.63 15.70
N ALA A 233 2.49 -6.65 16.60
CA ALA A 233 3.62 -5.71 16.63
C ALA A 233 4.71 -6.09 15.61
N ASP A 234 4.67 -7.27 15.03
CA ASP A 234 5.58 -7.68 13.96
C ASP A 234 5.33 -6.85 12.69
N ILE A 235 6.41 -6.60 11.94
CA ILE A 235 6.31 -5.91 10.65
C ILE A 235 5.55 -6.81 9.65
N GLN A 236 4.39 -6.33 9.21
CA GLN A 236 3.59 -6.98 8.17
C GLN A 236 4.13 -6.56 6.79
N LYS A 237 4.09 -7.48 5.81
CA LYS A 237 4.73 -7.25 4.51
C LYS A 237 3.73 -7.35 3.37
N VAL A 238 3.84 -6.42 2.42
CA VAL A 238 3.13 -6.47 1.14
C VAL A 238 4.14 -6.26 0.03
N GLU A 239 4.20 -7.18 -0.92
CA GLU A 239 5.09 -7.11 -2.08
C GLU A 239 4.27 -6.94 -3.35
N MET A 240 4.62 -5.92 -4.15
CA MET A 240 4.06 -5.68 -5.47
C MET A 240 5.20 -5.78 -6.50
N GLN A 241 5.00 -6.62 -7.52
CA GLN A 241 6.01 -6.92 -8.52
C GLN A 241 5.56 -6.45 -9.89
N ASP A 242 6.49 -5.86 -10.67
CA ASP A 242 6.27 -5.50 -12.06
C ASP A 242 7.02 -6.41 -13.01
N ASP A 243 6.39 -6.68 -14.15
CA ASP A 243 7.05 -7.29 -15.30
C ASP A 243 7.49 -6.20 -16.29
N THR A 244 8.58 -6.47 -17.04
CA THR A 244 9.07 -5.55 -18.06
C THR A 244 8.15 -5.51 -19.27
N THR A 245 8.09 -4.35 -19.95
CA THR A 245 7.53 -4.29 -21.31
C THR A 245 8.46 -5.04 -22.27
N LYS A 246 7.89 -5.74 -23.26
CA LYS A 246 8.64 -6.62 -24.19
C LYS A 246 8.10 -6.47 -25.60
N ILE A 247 9.00 -6.40 -26.60
CA ILE A 247 8.59 -6.36 -28.00
C ILE A 247 9.55 -7.15 -28.90
N LEU A 248 8.97 -7.87 -29.85
CA LEU A 248 9.67 -8.48 -30.98
C LEU A 248 9.49 -7.64 -32.24
N ILE A 249 10.57 -7.31 -32.91
CA ILE A 249 10.61 -6.51 -34.12
C ILE A 249 11.12 -7.37 -35.27
N SER A 250 10.30 -7.55 -36.29
CA SER A 250 10.62 -8.27 -37.52
C SER A 250 10.99 -7.29 -38.63
N LYS A 251 12.06 -7.61 -39.38
CA LYS A 251 12.44 -6.94 -40.59
C LYS A 251 12.29 -7.92 -41.74
N VAL A 252 11.20 -7.87 -42.53
CA VAL A 252 10.86 -8.92 -43.47
C VAL A 252 10.79 -8.45 -44.92
N ASP A 253 10.97 -9.38 -45.87
CA ASP A 253 10.75 -9.18 -47.31
C ASP A 253 9.25 -9.00 -47.59
N MET A 254 8.89 -7.94 -48.26
CA MET A 254 7.48 -7.63 -48.63
C MET A 254 6.87 -8.70 -49.53
N THR A 255 7.69 -9.44 -50.32
CA THR A 255 7.22 -10.41 -51.29
C THR A 255 6.58 -11.63 -50.60
N ASP A 256 7.15 -12.10 -49.48
CA ASP A 256 6.63 -13.26 -48.73
C ASP A 256 6.10 -12.88 -47.34
N GLY A 257 6.44 -11.68 -46.84
CA GLY A 257 5.96 -11.12 -45.58
C GLY A 257 6.45 -11.84 -44.32
N SER A 258 7.43 -12.75 -44.44
CA SER A 258 7.87 -13.65 -43.37
C SER A 258 9.36 -13.90 -43.30
N SER A 259 10.10 -13.83 -44.39
CA SER A 259 11.54 -14.03 -44.41
C SER A 259 12.28 -12.83 -43.84
N GLU A 260 13.05 -13.03 -42.78
CA GLU A 260 13.86 -11.95 -42.18
C GLU A 260 14.91 -11.43 -43.18
N VAL A 261 15.00 -10.11 -43.30
CA VAL A 261 15.92 -9.37 -44.15
C VAL A 261 17.13 -8.94 -43.32
N LYS A 262 18.30 -9.52 -43.63
CA LYS A 262 19.55 -9.27 -42.92
C LYS A 262 20.33 -8.08 -43.47
N GLY A 263 20.89 -7.25 -42.58
CA GLY A 263 21.83 -6.20 -42.92
C GLY A 263 21.20 -4.78 -42.99
N ALA A 264 19.92 -4.62 -42.66
CA ALA A 264 19.29 -3.31 -42.51
C ALA A 264 19.78 -2.65 -41.21
N LYS A 265 20.08 -1.35 -41.26
CA LYS A 265 20.40 -0.58 -40.05
C LYS A 265 19.14 0.13 -39.55
N LEU A 266 18.71 -0.20 -38.33
CA LEU A 266 17.43 0.15 -37.75
C LEU A 266 17.61 0.95 -36.46
N TYR A 267 16.63 1.84 -36.19
CA TYR A 267 16.55 2.64 -34.97
C TYR A 267 15.11 2.62 -34.46
N ILE A 268 14.96 2.58 -33.13
CA ILE A 268 13.74 2.94 -32.42
C ILE A 268 13.91 4.37 -31.94
N LEU A 269 13.00 5.25 -32.32
CA LEU A 269 12.96 6.65 -31.89
C LEU A 269 11.74 6.87 -31.01
N ASN A 270 11.89 7.63 -29.92
CA ASN A 270 10.77 8.12 -29.12
C ASN A 270 10.04 9.27 -29.81
N GLU A 271 9.01 9.84 -29.19
CA GLU A 271 8.26 10.98 -29.72
C GLU A 271 9.12 12.23 -29.92
N ASN A 272 10.18 12.41 -29.14
CA ASN A 272 11.15 13.50 -29.26
C ASN A 272 12.21 13.25 -30.34
N GLN A 273 12.11 12.16 -31.10
CA GLN A 273 13.09 11.72 -32.11
C GLN A 273 14.45 11.33 -31.50
N GLU A 274 14.49 10.99 -30.23
CA GLU A 274 15.70 10.46 -29.57
C GLU A 274 15.83 8.97 -29.81
N VAL A 275 17.06 8.49 -30.03
CA VAL A 275 17.34 7.08 -30.27
C VAL A 275 17.26 6.31 -28.96
N MET A 276 16.30 5.39 -28.86
CA MET A 276 16.13 4.49 -27.74
C MET A 276 16.91 3.18 -27.93
N GLU A 277 16.96 2.69 -29.17
CA GLU A 277 17.62 1.43 -29.54
C GLU A 277 18.14 1.52 -30.97
N SER A 278 19.26 0.84 -31.29
CA SER A 278 19.78 0.74 -32.64
C SER A 278 20.47 -0.61 -32.86
N TRP A 279 20.20 -1.23 -34.02
CA TRP A 279 20.81 -2.52 -34.38
C TRP A 279 20.93 -2.71 -35.89
N THR A 280 21.58 -3.79 -36.26
CA THR A 280 21.57 -4.30 -37.64
C THR A 280 20.75 -5.58 -37.70
N SER A 281 19.76 -5.66 -38.59
CA SER A 281 18.87 -6.82 -38.72
C SER A 281 19.66 -8.09 -39.02
N GLY A 282 19.22 -9.19 -38.40
CA GLY A 282 19.79 -10.55 -38.55
C GLY A 282 18.83 -11.52 -39.22
N ASP A 283 19.02 -12.81 -38.91
CA ASP A 283 18.17 -13.91 -39.36
C ASP A 283 17.05 -14.23 -38.40
N GLN A 284 16.90 -13.45 -37.30
CA GLN A 284 15.95 -13.60 -36.23
C GLN A 284 15.31 -12.24 -35.92
N HIS A 285 14.11 -12.28 -35.32
CA HIS A 285 13.46 -11.09 -34.75
C HIS A 285 14.39 -10.40 -33.75
N HIS A 286 14.36 -9.08 -33.72
CA HIS A 286 15.05 -8.31 -32.70
C HIS A 286 14.15 -8.19 -31.48
N TYR A 287 14.65 -8.60 -30.31
CA TYR A 287 13.94 -8.55 -29.03
C TYR A 287 14.41 -7.35 -28.22
N VAL A 288 13.46 -6.55 -27.74
CA VAL A 288 13.73 -5.37 -26.92
C VAL A 288 12.89 -5.43 -25.65
N GLU A 289 13.51 -5.14 -24.53
CA GLU A 289 12.89 -5.02 -23.21
C GLU A 289 13.03 -3.62 -22.65
N LYS A 290 12.14 -3.28 -21.71
CA LYS A 290 12.19 -2.07 -20.92
C LYS A 290 12.07 -0.77 -21.74
N LEU A 291 11.34 -0.81 -22.85
CA LEU A 291 10.90 0.44 -23.46
C LEU A 291 9.73 1.02 -22.64
N PRO A 292 9.76 2.28 -22.21
CA PRO A 292 8.63 2.93 -21.56
C PRO A 292 7.33 2.81 -22.37
N ILE A 293 6.19 2.77 -21.70
CA ILE A 293 4.88 2.79 -22.35
C ILE A 293 4.76 4.07 -23.17
N GLY A 294 4.39 3.95 -24.46
CA GLY A 294 4.29 5.12 -25.36
C GLY A 294 4.39 4.77 -26.82
N THR A 295 4.44 5.82 -27.65
CA THR A 295 4.50 5.72 -29.11
C THR A 295 5.94 5.88 -29.61
N TYR A 296 6.32 4.99 -30.52
CA TYR A 296 7.68 4.94 -31.08
C TYR A 296 7.64 4.91 -32.61
N THR A 297 8.78 5.30 -33.20
CA THR A 297 9.01 5.21 -34.63
C THR A 297 10.14 4.23 -34.90
N LEU A 298 9.89 3.19 -35.68
CA LEU A 298 10.90 2.32 -36.27
C LEU A 298 11.39 2.98 -37.56
N LEU A 299 12.67 3.28 -37.64
CA LEU A 299 13.34 3.94 -38.78
C LEU A 299 14.42 3.02 -39.35
N GLU A 300 14.39 2.80 -40.65
CA GLU A 300 15.52 2.25 -41.39
C GLU A 300 16.39 3.36 -41.91
N GLU A 301 17.68 3.38 -41.51
CA GLU A 301 18.67 4.31 -42.03
C GLU A 301 19.29 3.80 -43.35
N THR A 302 19.54 2.51 -43.42
CA THR A 302 20.19 1.88 -44.56
C THR A 302 19.57 0.52 -44.83
N ALA A 303 19.06 0.36 -46.06
CA ALA A 303 18.56 -0.93 -46.54
C ALA A 303 19.71 -1.88 -46.95
N PRO A 304 19.50 -3.17 -46.85
CA PRO A 304 20.45 -4.16 -47.35
C PRO A 304 20.58 -4.10 -48.89
N LYS A 305 21.67 -4.65 -49.40
CA LYS A 305 21.89 -4.74 -50.86
C LYS A 305 20.74 -5.51 -51.54
N GLY A 306 20.13 -4.89 -52.55
CA GLY A 306 19.01 -5.45 -53.30
C GLY A 306 17.60 -5.00 -52.80
N TYR A 307 17.57 -4.16 -51.78
CA TYR A 307 16.36 -3.59 -51.23
C TYR A 307 16.35 -2.04 -51.28
N ILE A 308 15.19 -1.44 -51.24
CA ILE A 308 15.03 0.00 -51.06
C ILE A 308 14.67 0.30 -49.61
N VAL A 309 15.08 1.49 -49.12
CA VAL A 309 14.83 1.90 -47.75
C VAL A 309 13.34 1.93 -47.48
N ALA A 310 12.88 1.22 -46.43
CA ALA A 310 11.47 1.12 -46.07
C ALA A 310 10.94 2.45 -45.51
N ASN A 311 9.62 2.62 -45.63
CA ASN A 311 8.93 3.68 -44.94
C ASN A 311 9.01 3.49 -43.41
N LYS A 312 9.03 4.60 -42.66
CA LYS A 312 8.95 4.57 -41.21
C LYS A 312 7.68 3.86 -40.74
N VAL A 313 7.80 3.08 -39.67
CA VAL A 313 6.66 2.39 -39.02
C VAL A 313 6.47 2.98 -37.64
N THR A 314 5.24 3.45 -37.33
CA THR A 314 4.87 3.88 -35.99
C THR A 314 4.25 2.70 -35.25
N PHE A 315 4.66 2.47 -34.02
CA PHE A 315 4.12 1.41 -33.16
C PHE A 315 3.99 1.93 -31.72
N GLU A 316 3.20 1.21 -30.91
CA GLU A 316 2.94 1.54 -29.51
C GLU A 316 3.46 0.44 -28.61
N ILE A 317 4.15 0.81 -27.53
CA ILE A 317 4.39 -0.06 -26.38
C ILE A 317 3.21 0.11 -25.43
N LYS A 318 2.42 -0.96 -25.29
CA LYS A 318 1.24 -0.99 -24.42
C LYS A 318 1.62 -1.39 -23.02
N ASP A 319 0.74 -1.04 -22.09
CA ASP A 319 0.83 -1.40 -20.67
C ASP A 319 0.53 -2.90 -20.46
N THR A 320 1.53 -3.74 -20.73
CA THR A 320 1.46 -5.19 -20.53
C THR A 320 2.84 -5.80 -20.46
N GLY A 321 3.03 -6.82 -19.61
CA GLY A 321 4.21 -7.69 -19.57
C GLY A 321 4.26 -8.73 -20.70
N ASP A 322 3.18 -8.86 -21.49
CA ASP A 322 3.15 -9.77 -22.65
C ASP A 322 4.10 -9.31 -23.75
N ILE A 323 4.63 -10.28 -24.53
CA ILE A 323 5.47 -9.98 -25.68
C ILE A 323 4.59 -9.39 -26.79
N GLN A 324 4.85 -8.13 -27.14
CA GLN A 324 4.22 -7.41 -28.22
C GLN A 324 5.00 -7.64 -29.53
N GLY A 325 4.45 -7.24 -30.67
CA GLY A 325 5.11 -7.42 -31.96
C GLY A 325 4.89 -6.26 -32.91
N THR A 326 5.90 -5.93 -33.70
CA THR A 326 5.79 -5.04 -34.86
C THR A 326 6.67 -5.53 -35.99
N LYS A 327 6.39 -5.12 -37.21
CA LYS A 327 7.21 -5.48 -38.38
C LYS A 327 7.43 -4.27 -39.29
N MET A 328 8.58 -4.31 -39.98
CA MET A 328 8.88 -3.42 -41.09
C MET A 328 9.18 -4.26 -42.32
N GLU A 329 8.57 -3.92 -43.42
CA GLU A 329 8.66 -4.65 -44.68
C GLU A 329 9.56 -3.93 -45.69
N ASP A 330 10.51 -4.65 -46.29
CA ASP A 330 11.36 -4.13 -47.34
C ASP A 330 10.89 -4.59 -48.74
N GLU A 331 10.87 -3.65 -49.66
CA GLU A 331 10.61 -3.92 -51.07
C GLU A 331 11.96 -4.17 -51.77
N GLN A 332 11.99 -5.22 -52.60
CA GLN A 332 13.19 -5.49 -53.43
C GLN A 332 13.40 -4.40 -54.46
N ALA A 333 14.63 -3.97 -54.63
CA ALA A 333 15.02 -3.04 -55.68
C ALA A 333 14.93 -3.74 -57.03
N MET A 334 13.99 -3.30 -57.87
CA MET A 334 13.74 -3.90 -59.16
C MET A 334 14.52 -3.14 -60.29
N GLY A 335 15.03 -3.92 -61.24
CA GLY A 335 15.59 -3.42 -62.47
C GLY A 335 14.88 -3.93 -63.70
N LYS A 336 14.91 -3.19 -64.80
CA LYS A 336 14.43 -3.69 -66.07
C LYS A 336 15.44 -3.37 -67.18
N VAL A 337 15.38 -4.16 -68.25
CA VAL A 337 16.22 -3.97 -69.45
C VAL A 337 15.37 -3.29 -70.52
N ILE A 338 15.87 -2.20 -71.06
CA ILE A 338 15.29 -1.48 -72.18
C ILE A 338 16.29 -1.61 -73.35
N LEU A 339 15.82 -2.14 -74.49
CA LEU A 339 16.60 -2.32 -75.68
C LEU A 339 16.04 -1.53 -76.84
N ASN A 340 16.95 -0.84 -77.55
CA ASN A 340 16.62 -0.10 -78.81
C ASN A 340 17.46 -0.68 -79.92
N LYS A 341 16.83 -1.32 -80.88
CA LYS A 341 17.47 -1.95 -82.02
C LYS A 341 17.29 -1.16 -83.29
N THR A 342 18.42 -0.77 -83.91
CA THR A 342 18.41 -0.06 -85.20
C THR A 342 19.37 -0.70 -86.17
N ASP A 343 19.09 -0.53 -87.43
CA ASP A 343 20.03 -0.87 -88.53
C ASP A 343 21.28 0.01 -88.43
N LYS A 344 22.48 -0.60 -88.58
CA LYS A 344 23.75 0.08 -88.35
C LYS A 344 23.98 1.22 -89.36
N ASP A 345 23.58 1.08 -90.58
CA ASP A 345 23.92 2.01 -91.66
C ASP A 345 22.78 3.06 -91.83
N THR A 346 21.55 2.62 -91.89
CA THR A 346 20.39 3.47 -92.18
C THR A 346 19.80 4.15 -90.94
N LYS A 347 20.24 3.70 -89.72
CA LYS A 347 19.72 4.13 -88.40
C LYS A 347 18.23 3.91 -88.23
N LYS A 348 17.56 3.16 -89.13
CA LYS A 348 16.12 2.87 -89.01
C LYS A 348 15.84 1.85 -87.92
N PRO A 349 14.71 1.93 -87.20
CA PRO A 349 14.28 0.94 -86.25
C PRO A 349 14.09 -0.42 -86.89
N MET A 350 14.46 -1.47 -86.14
CA MET A 350 14.28 -2.86 -86.57
C MET A 350 13.24 -3.58 -85.72
N LYS A 351 12.11 -3.92 -86.30
CA LYS A 351 11.00 -4.67 -85.69
C LYS A 351 11.27 -6.18 -85.73
N GLY A 352 10.82 -6.88 -84.71
CA GLY A 352 10.77 -8.38 -84.68
C GLY A 352 12.14 -9.00 -84.37
N VAL A 353 13.09 -8.26 -83.85
CA VAL A 353 14.36 -8.84 -83.41
C VAL A 353 14.20 -9.40 -82.00
N GLU A 354 14.55 -10.65 -81.82
CA GLU A 354 14.45 -11.38 -80.57
C GLU A 354 15.76 -11.29 -79.78
N PHE A 355 15.61 -11.01 -78.48
CA PHE A 355 16.71 -10.98 -77.48
C PHE A 355 16.36 -11.92 -76.34
N ALA A 356 17.28 -12.75 -75.92
CA ALA A 356 17.12 -13.53 -74.69
C ALA A 356 17.76 -12.80 -73.52
N LEU A 357 16.94 -12.48 -72.49
CA LEU A 357 17.44 -12.04 -71.19
C LEU A 357 17.76 -13.30 -70.40
N CYS A 358 19.02 -13.43 -69.93
CA CYS A 358 19.51 -14.61 -69.24
C CYS A 358 20.00 -14.24 -67.84
N ASP A 359 19.95 -15.22 -66.90
CA ASP A 359 20.62 -15.12 -65.60
C ASP A 359 22.16 -15.32 -65.78
N SER A 360 22.91 -15.19 -64.69
CA SER A 360 24.37 -15.35 -64.66
C SER A 360 24.86 -16.75 -65.06
N LYS A 361 23.96 -17.75 -65.10
CA LYS A 361 24.26 -19.15 -65.47
C LYS A 361 23.83 -19.43 -66.92
N GLY A 362 23.34 -18.45 -67.66
CA GLY A 362 22.91 -18.56 -69.03
C GLY A 362 21.49 -19.12 -69.21
N LYS A 363 20.71 -19.31 -68.17
CA LYS A 363 19.31 -19.73 -68.28
C LYS A 363 18.47 -18.55 -68.76
N VAL A 364 17.70 -18.77 -69.84
CA VAL A 364 16.78 -17.74 -70.37
C VAL A 364 15.67 -17.48 -69.36
N LEU A 365 15.54 -16.22 -68.93
CA LEU A 365 14.49 -15.74 -68.05
C LEU A 365 13.32 -15.19 -68.82
N GLU A 366 13.57 -14.46 -69.95
CA GLU A 366 12.58 -13.84 -70.80
C GLU A 366 13.09 -13.67 -72.21
N THR A 367 12.22 -13.75 -73.19
CA THR A 367 12.52 -13.41 -74.59
C THR A 367 11.84 -12.06 -74.92
N LEU A 368 12.65 -11.10 -75.33
CA LEU A 368 12.21 -9.73 -75.69
C LEU A 368 12.16 -9.58 -77.20
N VAL A 369 11.06 -9.10 -77.77
CA VAL A 369 10.88 -8.92 -79.19
C VAL A 369 10.68 -7.42 -79.49
N THR A 370 11.49 -6.83 -80.37
CA THR A 370 11.40 -5.44 -80.72
C THR A 370 10.12 -5.11 -81.50
N ASP A 371 9.49 -4.00 -81.14
CA ASP A 371 8.30 -3.43 -81.79
C ASP A 371 8.66 -2.63 -83.10
N SER A 372 7.67 -1.96 -83.70
CA SER A 372 7.82 -1.14 -84.90
C SER A 372 8.78 0.04 -84.73
N ALA A 373 9.03 0.51 -83.51
CA ALA A 373 10.02 1.53 -83.15
C ALA A 373 11.42 0.94 -82.84
N GLY A 374 11.60 -0.39 -82.96
CA GLY A 374 12.82 -1.10 -82.59
C GLY A 374 13.01 -1.23 -81.12
N HIS A 375 11.97 -1.03 -80.30
CA HIS A 375 12.02 -0.99 -78.86
C HIS A 375 11.55 -2.34 -78.24
N ALA A 376 12.19 -2.82 -77.21
CA ALA A 376 11.76 -3.95 -76.38
C ALA A 376 12.11 -3.67 -74.91
N GLU A 377 11.21 -4.10 -74.02
CA GLU A 377 11.33 -3.86 -72.58
C GLU A 377 11.08 -5.15 -71.82
N SER A 378 11.90 -5.47 -70.81
CA SER A 378 11.68 -6.62 -69.93
C SER A 378 10.67 -6.35 -68.83
N LYS A 379 10.20 -7.41 -68.20
CA LYS A 379 9.63 -7.31 -66.84
C LYS A 379 10.64 -6.73 -65.85
N ASN A 380 10.15 -6.39 -64.68
CA ASN A 380 11.05 -6.07 -63.56
C ASN A 380 11.66 -7.34 -63.00
N TYR A 381 12.95 -7.31 -62.67
CA TYR A 381 13.72 -8.35 -62.03
C TYR A 381 14.42 -7.78 -60.81
N PRO A 382 14.56 -8.58 -59.70
CA PRO A 382 15.29 -8.16 -58.49
C PRO A 382 16.80 -8.07 -58.71
#